data_dcb943aba7b3782d4f9ff53c972cfd26
#
_entry.id   dcb943aba7b3782d4f9ff53c972cfd26
#
_cell.length_a   1.000
_cell.length_b   1.000
_cell.length_c   1.000
_cell.angle_alpha   90.00
_cell.angle_beta   90.00
_cell.angle_gamma   90.00
#
_symmetry.space_group_name_H-M   'P 1'
#
loop_
_entity.id
_entity.type
_entity.pdbx_description
1 polymer ?
#
loop_
_entity_poly.entity_id
_entity_poly.type
_entity_poly.pdbx_seq_one_letter_code
_entity_poly.pdbx_strand_id
1 'polypeptide(L)'
;MKSKLVIIGNGMAGAKLLEELMVSCPQQYDITVFGDEPYGHYNRIMLSPLLAGEKTLDDIMVMDRVWYERHGIVLYAGAEKAIVRIDRLRKQVTAKDGTVTAYDRLVIATGSRPFILPIPGCDLEGVMSFRDVADVENMIAAANEHKKAAVIGAGLLGLEAAMGLKDRGMEVTVIHNSDIPLNRQLDQTAGEFLKDELLSRGLKFKMNADTQTLVGDNDRVRGIEFGDGSFVEADLVIMAIGIKPNIELAQSCGLLCERGIIVSDTLQTYDPSIYALGECIQHRGDTFGLVAPLYDQAKVLANHLSEHGVAQYQTLPTATKLKVTGIHLFSVGDFIGDDDCEFLIYRDDSAGIYKKLVLKNNRLAGAVLYGATEEGAFYNELLDNKTDLVDIRPFVMFGRALCENRLAELSTVNE
;
A
#
# COMPACT_ATOMS: atom_id res chain seq x y z
N MET A 1 36.08 -14.36 -0.65
CA MET A 1 34.69 -14.84 -0.97
C MET A 1 33.76 -13.68 -0.71
N LYS A 2 32.75 -13.47 -1.56
CA LYS A 2 31.71 -12.48 -1.27
C LYS A 2 30.89 -12.93 -0.08
N SER A 3 30.35 -11.97 0.69
CA SER A 3 29.40 -12.27 1.76
C SER A 3 28.06 -12.76 1.19
N LYS A 4 27.44 -13.71 1.85
CA LYS A 4 26.14 -14.28 1.42
C LYS A 4 25.00 -13.43 1.96
N LEU A 5 24.22 -12.85 1.06
CA LEU A 5 22.99 -12.12 1.40
C LEU A 5 21.79 -12.94 0.98
N VAL A 6 20.91 -13.27 1.94
CA VAL A 6 19.63 -13.93 1.65
C VAL A 6 18.51 -12.93 1.88
N ILE A 7 17.58 -12.84 0.92
CA ILE A 7 16.37 -12.00 1.01
C ILE A 7 15.16 -12.90 0.97
N ILE A 8 14.30 -12.82 1.99
CA ILE A 8 13.03 -13.56 2.07
C ILE A 8 11.90 -12.61 1.69
N GLY A 9 11.33 -12.82 0.53
CA GLY A 9 10.27 -11.99 -0.06
C GLY A 9 10.74 -11.24 -1.31
N ASN A 10 10.07 -11.52 -2.44
CA ASN A 10 10.34 -10.93 -3.76
C ASN A 10 9.29 -9.89 -4.16
N GLY A 11 8.62 -9.28 -3.17
CA GLY A 11 7.63 -8.23 -3.37
C GLY A 11 8.25 -6.85 -3.57
N MET A 12 7.42 -5.79 -3.47
CA MET A 12 7.80 -4.39 -3.73
C MET A 12 9.06 -3.94 -2.95
N ALA A 13 9.13 -4.26 -1.67
CA ALA A 13 10.25 -3.84 -0.82
C ALA A 13 11.55 -4.60 -1.10
N GLY A 14 11.48 -5.94 -1.23
CA GLY A 14 12.64 -6.79 -1.51
C GLY A 14 13.26 -6.49 -2.88
N ALA A 15 12.42 -6.33 -3.91
CA ALA A 15 12.87 -5.98 -5.25
C ALA A 15 13.48 -4.57 -5.31
N LYS A 16 12.88 -3.58 -4.63
CA LYS A 16 13.47 -2.25 -4.55
C LYS A 16 14.83 -2.25 -3.87
N LEU A 17 14.98 -3.06 -2.81
CA LEU A 17 16.29 -3.25 -2.18
C LEU A 17 17.33 -3.83 -3.16
N LEU A 18 16.94 -4.81 -3.99
CA LEU A 18 17.84 -5.35 -5.03
C LEU A 18 18.29 -4.29 -6.02
N GLU A 19 17.39 -3.44 -6.51
CA GLU A 19 17.75 -2.31 -7.39
C GLU A 19 18.80 -1.41 -6.74
N GLU A 20 18.55 -0.99 -5.50
CA GLU A 20 19.45 -0.09 -4.78
C GLU A 20 20.82 -0.74 -4.52
N LEU A 21 20.87 -2.05 -4.21
CA LEU A 21 22.12 -2.79 -4.03
C LEU A 21 22.90 -2.94 -5.35
N MET A 22 22.20 -3.15 -6.48
CA MET A 22 22.86 -3.24 -7.80
C MET A 22 23.44 -1.90 -8.23
N VAL A 23 22.91 -0.79 -7.74
CA VAL A 23 23.47 0.55 -7.97
C VAL A 23 24.64 0.83 -7.02
N SER A 24 24.48 0.54 -5.72
CA SER A 24 25.45 0.95 -4.68
C SER A 24 26.61 -0.02 -4.48
N CYS A 25 26.39 -1.33 -4.56
CA CYS A 25 27.40 -2.35 -4.27
C CYS A 25 27.23 -3.68 -5.05
N PRO A 26 27.20 -3.66 -6.41
CA PRO A 26 26.81 -4.82 -7.24
C PRO A 26 27.71 -6.04 -7.10
N GLN A 27 28.91 -5.90 -6.52
CA GLN A 27 29.91 -6.97 -6.40
C GLN A 27 30.15 -7.45 -4.96
N GLN A 28 29.46 -6.88 -3.97
CA GLN A 28 29.75 -7.11 -2.55
C GLN A 28 29.18 -8.44 -2.04
N TYR A 29 28.03 -8.85 -2.55
CA TYR A 29 27.28 -10.02 -2.07
C TYR A 29 27.08 -11.09 -3.12
N ASP A 30 27.05 -12.35 -2.67
CA ASP A 30 26.37 -13.45 -3.37
C ASP A 30 24.93 -13.47 -2.90
N ILE A 31 24.00 -13.01 -3.76
CA ILE A 31 22.61 -12.75 -3.39
C ILE A 31 21.72 -13.94 -3.76
N THR A 32 20.93 -14.40 -2.79
CA THR A 32 19.85 -15.38 -2.99
C THR A 32 18.52 -14.79 -2.53
N VAL A 33 17.50 -14.88 -3.36
CA VAL A 33 16.13 -14.38 -3.11
C VAL A 33 15.17 -15.55 -3.06
N PHE A 34 14.29 -15.55 -2.06
CA PHE A 34 13.18 -16.50 -1.96
C PHE A 34 11.84 -15.76 -2.08
N GLY A 35 10.98 -16.21 -2.98
CA GLY A 35 9.60 -15.74 -3.16
C GLY A 35 8.63 -16.91 -3.15
N ASP A 36 7.45 -16.72 -2.57
CA ASP A 36 6.37 -17.70 -2.52
C ASP A 36 5.51 -17.72 -3.79
N GLU A 37 5.51 -16.62 -4.54
CA GLU A 37 4.88 -16.55 -5.86
C GLU A 37 5.80 -17.10 -6.96
N PRO A 38 5.26 -17.69 -8.06
CA PRO A 38 6.09 -18.36 -9.09
C PRO A 38 6.76 -17.39 -10.07
N TYR A 39 6.54 -16.09 -9.89
CA TYR A 39 6.98 -15.04 -10.80
C TYR A 39 8.32 -14.42 -10.38
N GLY A 40 8.90 -13.60 -11.26
CA GLY A 40 9.82 -12.55 -10.90
C GLY A 40 9.12 -11.44 -10.11
N HIS A 41 9.72 -10.26 -10.02
CA HIS A 41 9.04 -9.14 -9.37
C HIS A 41 8.11 -8.42 -10.34
N TYR A 42 6.87 -8.21 -9.93
CA TYR A 42 5.89 -7.38 -10.63
C TYR A 42 5.40 -6.21 -9.75
N ASN A 43 4.93 -5.16 -10.39
CA ASN A 43 4.40 -3.99 -9.70
C ASN A 43 2.98 -4.24 -9.15
N ARG A 44 2.86 -4.57 -7.86
CA ARG A 44 1.56 -4.85 -7.19
C ARG A 44 0.57 -3.69 -7.26
N ILE A 45 1.04 -2.44 -7.41
CA ILE A 45 0.16 -1.28 -7.57
C ILE A 45 -0.67 -1.40 -8.87
N MET A 46 -0.19 -2.19 -9.85
CA MET A 46 -0.85 -2.37 -11.13
C MET A 46 -1.79 -3.58 -11.18
N LEU A 47 -2.07 -4.23 -10.04
CA LEU A 47 -3.06 -5.31 -9.97
C LEU A 47 -4.48 -4.81 -10.28
N SER A 48 -4.82 -3.57 -9.93
CA SER A 48 -6.12 -2.98 -10.24
C SER A 48 -6.32 -2.77 -11.75
N PRO A 49 -5.39 -2.16 -12.51
CA PRO A 49 -5.43 -2.16 -13.98
C PRO A 49 -5.42 -3.56 -14.61
N LEU A 50 -4.73 -4.53 -14.01
CA LEU A 50 -4.77 -5.93 -14.46
C LEU A 50 -6.18 -6.52 -14.28
N LEU A 51 -6.79 -6.32 -13.11
CA LEU A 51 -8.17 -6.74 -12.85
C LEU A 51 -9.15 -6.07 -13.82
N ALA A 52 -9.01 -4.77 -14.08
CA ALA A 52 -9.86 -4.04 -15.03
C ALA A 52 -9.69 -4.49 -16.50
N GLY A 53 -8.58 -5.18 -16.82
CA GLY A 53 -8.25 -5.60 -18.18
C GLY A 53 -7.52 -4.53 -19.00
N GLU A 54 -7.04 -3.49 -18.35
CA GLU A 54 -6.25 -2.42 -18.97
C GLU A 54 -4.78 -2.82 -19.17
N LYS A 55 -4.30 -3.82 -18.41
CA LYS A 55 -2.94 -4.34 -18.41
C LYS A 55 -2.94 -5.86 -18.45
N THR A 56 -1.84 -6.43 -18.96
CA THR A 56 -1.51 -7.85 -18.85
C THR A 56 -0.50 -8.09 -17.72
N LEU A 57 -0.25 -9.34 -17.35
CA LEU A 57 0.79 -9.68 -16.38
C LEU A 57 2.18 -9.23 -16.86
N ASP A 58 2.47 -9.40 -18.15
CA ASP A 58 3.75 -8.97 -18.75
C ASP A 58 3.93 -7.44 -18.66
N ASP A 59 2.86 -6.66 -18.83
CA ASP A 59 2.92 -5.19 -18.72
C ASP A 59 3.26 -4.69 -17.31
N ILE A 60 2.99 -5.48 -16.29
CA ILE A 60 3.26 -5.11 -14.89
C ILE A 60 4.53 -5.77 -14.33
N MET A 61 5.16 -6.69 -15.09
CA MET A 61 6.42 -7.32 -14.72
C MET A 61 7.56 -6.29 -14.77
N VAL A 62 8.30 -6.17 -13.66
CA VAL A 62 9.42 -5.22 -13.52
C VAL A 62 10.76 -5.92 -13.63
N MET A 63 10.90 -7.08 -12.97
CA MET A 63 12.10 -7.92 -13.01
C MET A 63 11.69 -9.34 -13.37
N ASP A 64 11.94 -9.73 -14.61
CA ASP A 64 11.75 -11.09 -15.08
C ASP A 64 12.93 -12.00 -14.61
N ARG A 65 12.85 -13.30 -14.85
CA ARG A 65 13.91 -14.25 -14.47
C ARG A 65 15.26 -13.92 -15.12
N VAL A 66 15.26 -13.38 -16.33
CA VAL A 66 16.46 -12.96 -17.06
C VAL A 66 17.17 -11.81 -16.36
N TRP A 67 16.41 -10.90 -15.72
CA TRP A 67 16.98 -9.83 -14.94
C TRP A 67 17.83 -10.37 -13.77
N TYR A 68 17.31 -11.35 -13.00
CA TYR A 68 18.06 -11.97 -11.89
C TYR A 68 19.32 -12.69 -12.39
N GLU A 69 19.22 -13.48 -13.44
CA GLU A 69 20.36 -14.19 -14.05
C GLU A 69 21.45 -13.24 -14.51
N ARG A 70 21.09 -12.12 -15.18
CA ARG A 70 22.02 -11.10 -15.65
C ARG A 70 22.79 -10.43 -14.52
N HIS A 71 22.17 -10.29 -13.34
CA HIS A 71 22.81 -9.71 -12.17
C HIS A 71 23.49 -10.74 -11.26
N GLY A 72 23.50 -12.02 -11.65
CA GLY A 72 24.09 -13.11 -10.87
C GLY A 72 23.36 -13.39 -9.56
N ILE A 73 22.06 -13.08 -9.50
CA ILE A 73 21.19 -13.30 -8.35
C ILE A 73 20.47 -14.64 -8.50
N VAL A 74 20.54 -15.48 -7.47
CA VAL A 74 19.79 -16.74 -7.45
C VAL A 74 18.37 -16.47 -6.96
N LEU A 75 17.38 -16.67 -7.83
CA LEU A 75 15.96 -16.56 -7.50
C LEU A 75 15.31 -17.94 -7.31
N TYR A 76 14.84 -18.22 -6.11
CA TYR A 76 13.94 -19.32 -5.78
C TYR A 76 12.51 -18.79 -5.67
N ALA A 77 11.65 -19.12 -6.62
CA ALA A 77 10.28 -18.61 -6.73
C ALA A 77 9.26 -19.75 -6.83
N GLY A 78 8.14 -19.60 -6.11
CA GLY A 78 7.03 -20.53 -6.04
C GLY A 78 6.73 -21.03 -4.63
N ALA A 79 5.52 -21.55 -4.41
CA ALA A 79 5.00 -21.95 -3.11
C ALA A 79 5.90 -22.92 -2.33
N GLU A 80 6.57 -23.85 -3.01
CA GLU A 80 7.50 -24.80 -2.39
C GLU A 80 8.83 -24.14 -1.99
N LYS A 81 9.13 -22.95 -2.50
CA LYS A 81 10.31 -22.14 -2.16
C LYS A 81 10.06 -21.12 -1.05
N ALA A 82 8.82 -21.04 -0.54
CA ALA A 82 8.52 -20.25 0.64
C ALA A 82 9.39 -20.69 1.83
N ILE A 83 10.04 -19.72 2.51
CA ILE A 83 10.85 -20.01 3.68
C ILE A 83 9.93 -20.31 4.87
N VAL A 84 10.15 -21.46 5.50
CA VAL A 84 9.38 -21.94 6.65
C VAL A 84 10.18 -21.93 7.96
N ARG A 85 11.50 -21.78 7.89
CA ARG A 85 12.35 -21.76 9.08
C ARG A 85 13.60 -20.89 8.91
N ILE A 86 13.95 -20.15 9.96
CA ILE A 86 15.21 -19.44 10.12
C ILE A 86 15.95 -20.06 11.32
N ASP A 87 17.17 -20.55 11.10
CA ASP A 87 18.08 -21.00 12.16
C ASP A 87 19.15 -19.91 12.37
N ARG A 88 18.95 -19.07 13.36
CA ARG A 88 19.82 -17.93 13.66
C ARG A 88 21.21 -18.36 14.14
N LEU A 89 21.32 -19.49 14.87
CA LEU A 89 22.60 -19.98 15.38
C LEU A 89 23.49 -20.52 14.26
N ARG A 90 22.89 -21.25 13.32
CA ARG A 90 23.59 -21.79 12.16
C ARG A 90 23.64 -20.81 10.99
N LYS A 91 22.94 -19.68 11.09
CA LYS A 91 22.77 -18.70 10.02
C LYS A 91 22.28 -19.37 8.72
N GLN A 92 21.15 -20.06 8.80
CA GLN A 92 20.55 -20.78 7.67
C GLN A 92 19.05 -20.52 7.60
N VAL A 93 18.52 -20.51 6.38
CA VAL A 93 17.09 -20.55 6.10
C VAL A 93 16.73 -21.87 5.46
N THR A 94 15.50 -22.36 5.70
CA THR A 94 14.98 -23.59 5.10
C THR A 94 13.67 -23.29 4.39
N ALA A 95 13.58 -23.63 3.11
CA ALA A 95 12.36 -23.56 2.33
C ALA A 95 11.47 -24.79 2.57
N LYS A 96 10.21 -24.71 2.17
CA LYS A 96 9.19 -25.73 2.35
C LYS A 96 9.58 -27.07 1.68
N ASP A 97 10.26 -27.04 0.53
CA ASP A 97 10.77 -28.22 -0.16
C ASP A 97 12.06 -28.81 0.43
N GLY A 98 12.54 -28.26 1.56
CA GLY A 98 13.77 -28.70 2.23
C GLY A 98 15.04 -28.03 1.71
N THR A 99 15.00 -27.12 0.76
CA THR A 99 16.17 -26.35 0.33
C THR A 99 16.74 -25.55 1.50
N VAL A 100 18.04 -25.73 1.81
CA VAL A 100 18.74 -25.01 2.90
C VAL A 100 19.77 -24.07 2.30
N THR A 101 19.74 -22.79 2.73
CA THR A 101 20.67 -21.77 2.27
C THR A 101 21.29 -21.05 3.49
N ALA A 102 22.63 -20.96 3.50
CA ALA A 102 23.36 -20.23 4.52
C ALA A 102 23.45 -18.73 4.18
N TYR A 103 23.51 -17.88 5.21
CA TYR A 103 23.67 -16.43 5.05
C TYR A 103 24.72 -15.84 6.00
N ASP A 104 25.34 -14.75 5.58
CA ASP A 104 26.11 -13.84 6.45
C ASP A 104 25.21 -12.67 6.87
N ARG A 105 24.33 -12.24 5.98
CA ARG A 105 23.27 -11.25 6.20
C ARG A 105 21.93 -11.79 5.71
N LEU A 106 20.88 -11.56 6.48
CA LEU A 106 19.52 -11.96 6.15
C LEU A 106 18.61 -10.73 6.12
N VAL A 107 17.77 -10.61 5.10
CA VAL A 107 16.73 -9.58 5.02
C VAL A 107 15.36 -10.26 4.98
N ILE A 108 14.48 -9.88 5.90
CA ILE A 108 13.08 -10.33 5.94
C ILE A 108 12.22 -9.26 5.30
N ALA A 109 11.62 -9.58 4.14
CA ALA A 109 10.74 -8.73 3.35
C ALA A 109 9.42 -9.45 3.04
N THR A 110 8.89 -10.17 4.01
CA THR A 110 7.71 -11.05 3.90
C THR A 110 6.39 -10.31 3.70
N GLY A 111 6.40 -8.98 3.77
CA GLY A 111 5.24 -8.14 3.52
C GLY A 111 4.10 -8.36 4.50
N SER A 112 2.88 -8.35 3.98
CA SER A 112 1.65 -8.50 4.75
C SER A 112 0.65 -9.39 4.01
N ARG A 113 -0.36 -9.88 4.72
CA ARG A 113 -1.52 -10.57 4.16
C ARG A 113 -2.79 -9.76 4.39
N PRO A 114 -3.82 -9.97 3.57
CA PRO A 114 -5.15 -9.40 3.81
C PRO A 114 -5.69 -9.78 5.18
N PHE A 115 -6.37 -8.84 5.82
CA PHE A 115 -7.14 -9.14 7.02
C PHE A 115 -8.52 -9.67 6.60
N ILE A 116 -8.81 -10.91 6.97
CA ILE A 116 -10.12 -11.54 6.78
C ILE A 116 -10.95 -11.31 8.04
N LEU A 117 -12.15 -10.77 7.87
CA LEU A 117 -13.09 -10.54 8.98
C LEU A 117 -13.51 -11.91 9.56
N PRO A 118 -13.28 -12.17 10.85
CA PRO A 118 -13.58 -13.47 11.46
C PRO A 118 -15.06 -13.58 11.81
N ILE A 119 -15.92 -13.61 10.79
CA ILE A 119 -17.37 -13.78 10.89
C ILE A 119 -17.79 -15.12 10.29
N PRO A 120 -18.96 -15.67 10.69
CA PRO A 120 -19.48 -16.88 10.10
C PRO A 120 -19.54 -16.80 8.57
N GLY A 121 -19.09 -17.85 7.89
CA GLY A 121 -19.08 -17.96 6.44
C GLY A 121 -17.87 -17.29 5.74
N CYS A 122 -16.87 -16.80 6.48
CA CYS A 122 -15.68 -16.19 5.89
C CYS A 122 -14.79 -17.18 5.09
N ASP A 123 -15.03 -18.47 5.23
CA ASP A 123 -14.36 -19.58 4.56
C ASP A 123 -15.17 -20.21 3.41
N LEU A 124 -16.35 -19.67 3.11
CA LEU A 124 -17.18 -20.13 2.00
C LEU A 124 -16.48 -19.91 0.64
N GLU A 125 -16.73 -20.80 -0.30
CA GLU A 125 -16.32 -20.61 -1.69
C GLU A 125 -16.90 -19.31 -2.25
N GLY A 126 -16.11 -18.54 -3.00
CA GLY A 126 -16.47 -17.22 -3.48
C GLY A 126 -16.17 -16.07 -2.51
N VAL A 127 -15.63 -16.37 -1.31
CA VAL A 127 -15.05 -15.36 -0.41
C VAL A 127 -13.55 -15.31 -0.65
N MET A 128 -13.01 -14.15 -1.00
CA MET A 128 -11.60 -14.00 -1.31
C MET A 128 -11.05 -12.63 -0.96
N SER A 129 -9.75 -12.46 -1.08
CA SER A 129 -9.05 -11.20 -0.94
C SER A 129 -8.65 -10.60 -2.29
N PHE A 130 -7.98 -9.45 -2.25
CA PHE A 130 -7.36 -8.82 -3.39
C PHE A 130 -5.94 -8.39 -3.03
N ARG A 131 -4.94 -9.23 -3.37
CA ARG A 131 -3.57 -9.01 -2.90
C ARG A 131 -2.49 -9.33 -3.93
N ASP A 132 -2.66 -10.38 -4.72
CA ASP A 132 -1.66 -10.89 -5.66
C ASP A 132 -2.27 -11.28 -7.00
N VAL A 133 -1.44 -11.80 -7.91
CA VAL A 133 -1.87 -12.21 -9.25
C VAL A 133 -2.89 -13.36 -9.19
N ALA A 134 -2.71 -14.31 -8.28
CA ALA A 134 -3.64 -15.43 -8.14
C ALA A 134 -5.04 -14.96 -7.69
N ASP A 135 -5.11 -13.99 -6.77
CA ASP A 135 -6.37 -13.34 -6.39
C ASP A 135 -7.04 -12.70 -7.63
N VAL A 136 -6.27 -11.96 -8.45
CA VAL A 136 -6.80 -11.33 -9.67
C VAL A 136 -7.33 -12.37 -10.66
N GLU A 137 -6.58 -13.44 -10.90
CA GLU A 137 -7.00 -14.54 -11.80
C GLU A 137 -8.32 -15.18 -11.31
N ASN A 138 -8.43 -15.44 -10.00
CA ASN A 138 -9.64 -15.99 -9.40
C ASN A 138 -10.82 -15.01 -9.50
N MET A 139 -10.59 -13.70 -9.28
CA MET A 139 -11.63 -12.67 -9.46
C MET A 139 -12.11 -12.58 -10.91
N ILE A 140 -11.19 -12.67 -11.88
CA ILE A 140 -11.52 -12.67 -13.31
C ILE A 140 -12.35 -13.91 -13.66
N ALA A 141 -11.93 -15.10 -13.19
CA ALA A 141 -12.68 -16.34 -13.40
C ALA A 141 -14.11 -16.22 -12.83
N ALA A 142 -14.24 -15.76 -11.60
CA ALA A 142 -15.53 -15.54 -10.96
C ALA A 142 -16.42 -14.53 -11.72
N ALA A 143 -15.84 -13.45 -12.24
CA ALA A 143 -16.59 -12.45 -13.02
C ALA A 143 -17.14 -13.00 -14.35
N ASN A 144 -16.50 -14.02 -14.93
CA ASN A 144 -17.00 -14.68 -16.13
C ASN A 144 -18.22 -15.59 -15.86
N GLU A 145 -18.34 -16.14 -14.65
CA GLU A 145 -19.36 -17.12 -14.27
C GLU A 145 -20.52 -16.51 -13.49
N HIS A 146 -20.27 -15.41 -12.77
CA HIS A 146 -21.21 -14.81 -11.82
C HIS A 146 -21.54 -13.36 -12.16
N LYS A 147 -22.59 -12.82 -11.53
CA LYS A 147 -23.11 -11.49 -11.86
C LYS A 147 -23.01 -10.50 -10.73
N LYS A 148 -23.07 -10.94 -9.47
CA LYS A 148 -23.16 -10.07 -8.31
C LYS A 148 -21.93 -10.20 -7.43
N ALA A 149 -21.28 -9.09 -7.14
CA ALA A 149 -20.17 -9.04 -6.21
C ALA A 149 -20.44 -8.05 -5.07
N ALA A 150 -19.94 -8.39 -3.90
CA ALA A 150 -19.86 -7.48 -2.77
C ALA A 150 -18.40 -7.24 -2.40
N VAL A 151 -18.03 -5.99 -2.11
CA VAL A 151 -16.70 -5.65 -1.64
C VAL A 151 -16.82 -5.07 -0.23
N ILE A 152 -16.31 -5.78 0.75
CA ILE A 152 -16.29 -5.33 2.15
C ILE A 152 -15.03 -4.49 2.37
N GLY A 153 -15.24 -3.18 2.59
CA GLY A 153 -14.19 -2.18 2.75
C GLY A 153 -14.15 -1.18 1.58
N ALA A 154 -14.43 0.10 1.88
CA ALA A 154 -14.32 1.20 0.92
C ALA A 154 -12.98 1.95 1.07
N GLY A 155 -11.89 1.24 1.37
CA GLY A 155 -10.52 1.73 1.28
C GLY A 155 -10.00 1.72 -0.17
N LEU A 156 -8.74 2.14 -0.38
CA LEU A 156 -8.12 2.21 -1.71
C LEU A 156 -8.28 0.91 -2.51
N LEU A 157 -7.78 -0.21 -1.98
CA LEU A 157 -7.86 -1.51 -2.65
C LEU A 157 -9.30 -1.99 -2.86
N GLY A 158 -10.20 -1.71 -1.91
CA GLY A 158 -11.60 -2.11 -2.03
C GLY A 158 -12.32 -1.39 -3.17
N LEU A 159 -12.12 -0.08 -3.31
CA LEU A 159 -12.69 0.70 -4.41
C LEU A 159 -12.08 0.32 -5.76
N GLU A 160 -10.76 0.08 -5.80
CA GLU A 160 -10.07 -0.41 -6.98
C GLU A 160 -10.60 -1.80 -7.42
N ALA A 161 -10.76 -2.73 -6.47
CA ALA A 161 -11.36 -4.04 -6.73
C ALA A 161 -12.81 -3.92 -7.23
N ALA A 162 -13.62 -3.05 -6.59
CA ALA A 162 -15.00 -2.83 -6.96
C ALA A 162 -15.14 -2.30 -8.39
N MET A 163 -14.32 -1.32 -8.77
CA MET A 163 -14.32 -0.79 -10.14
C MET A 163 -13.82 -1.83 -11.13
N GLY A 164 -12.74 -2.55 -10.84
CA GLY A 164 -12.25 -3.61 -11.72
C GLY A 164 -13.27 -4.71 -11.99
N LEU A 165 -14.03 -5.15 -10.98
CA LEU A 165 -15.13 -6.12 -11.15
C LEU A 165 -16.31 -5.52 -11.92
N LYS A 166 -16.63 -4.25 -11.69
CA LYS A 166 -17.64 -3.51 -12.44
C LYS A 166 -17.29 -3.43 -13.92
N ASP A 167 -16.01 -3.12 -14.25
CA ASP A 167 -15.53 -3.05 -15.63
C ASP A 167 -15.53 -4.42 -16.31
N ARG A 168 -15.52 -5.49 -15.54
CA ARG A 168 -15.76 -6.88 -15.98
C ARG A 168 -17.24 -7.26 -16.13
N GLY A 169 -18.14 -6.30 -15.93
CA GLY A 169 -19.58 -6.47 -16.14
C GLY A 169 -20.35 -7.02 -14.94
N MET A 170 -19.75 -7.06 -13.75
CA MET A 170 -20.46 -7.44 -12.53
C MET A 170 -21.28 -6.27 -11.96
N GLU A 171 -22.37 -6.60 -11.29
CA GLU A 171 -23.13 -5.71 -10.42
C GLU A 171 -22.46 -5.69 -9.03
N VAL A 172 -21.84 -4.55 -8.65
CA VAL A 172 -20.99 -4.50 -7.46
C VAL A 172 -21.59 -3.60 -6.39
N THR A 173 -21.69 -4.14 -5.16
CA THR A 173 -22.05 -3.38 -3.96
C THR A 173 -20.85 -3.26 -3.03
N VAL A 174 -20.43 -2.03 -2.75
CA VAL A 174 -19.39 -1.72 -1.77
C VAL A 174 -20.03 -1.57 -0.39
N ILE A 175 -19.50 -2.29 0.60
CA ILE A 175 -19.97 -2.35 1.97
C ILE A 175 -18.94 -1.71 2.88
N HIS A 176 -19.35 -0.71 3.67
CA HIS A 176 -18.43 0.02 4.53
C HIS A 176 -19.07 0.37 5.87
N ASN A 177 -18.25 0.35 6.93
CA ASN A 177 -18.66 0.65 8.30
C ASN A 177 -18.66 2.15 8.66
N SER A 178 -18.38 3.03 7.70
CA SER A 178 -18.43 4.48 7.83
C SER A 178 -19.43 5.07 6.83
N ASP A 179 -19.71 6.36 6.94
CA ASP A 179 -20.64 7.11 6.09
C ASP A 179 -20.03 7.56 4.76
N ILE A 180 -18.68 7.63 4.67
CA ILE A 180 -17.95 7.97 3.45
C ILE A 180 -16.89 6.92 3.08
N PRO A 181 -16.59 6.73 1.79
CA PRO A 181 -15.44 5.96 1.37
C PRO A 181 -14.13 6.70 1.72
N LEU A 182 -13.04 5.96 1.84
CA LEU A 182 -11.71 6.49 2.16
C LEU A 182 -11.68 7.38 3.44
N ASN A 183 -12.50 7.07 4.43
CA ASN A 183 -12.65 7.85 5.66
C ASN A 183 -11.35 8.05 6.47
N ARG A 184 -10.27 7.34 6.14
CA ARG A 184 -8.93 7.53 6.70
C ARG A 184 -8.05 8.45 5.84
N GLN A 185 -8.46 8.75 4.62
CA GLN A 185 -7.71 9.51 3.63
C GLN A 185 -8.42 10.79 3.18
N LEU A 186 -9.71 10.90 3.40
CA LEU A 186 -10.54 12.03 2.97
C LEU A 186 -11.33 12.60 4.15
N ASP A 187 -11.61 13.87 4.08
CA ASP A 187 -12.64 14.48 4.93
C ASP A 187 -14.05 14.21 4.35
N GLN A 188 -15.06 14.61 5.10
CA GLN A 188 -16.46 14.36 4.76
C GLN A 188 -16.82 14.83 3.34
N THR A 189 -16.44 16.06 2.99
CA THR A 189 -16.78 16.65 1.69
C THR A 189 -16.12 15.92 0.52
N ALA A 190 -14.82 15.65 0.61
CA ALA A 190 -14.12 14.91 -0.45
C ALA A 190 -14.63 13.45 -0.57
N GLY A 191 -14.99 12.83 0.56
CA GLY A 191 -15.59 11.50 0.57
C GLY A 191 -16.97 11.46 -0.08
N GLU A 192 -17.78 12.49 0.11
CA GLU A 192 -19.08 12.64 -0.57
C GLU A 192 -18.91 12.80 -2.09
N PHE A 193 -18.01 13.68 -2.55
CA PHE A 193 -17.68 13.80 -3.97
C PHE A 193 -17.25 12.47 -4.58
N LEU A 194 -16.37 11.73 -3.89
CA LEU A 194 -15.93 10.42 -4.36
C LEU A 194 -17.09 9.42 -4.45
N LYS A 195 -17.94 9.38 -3.42
CA LYS A 195 -19.10 8.47 -3.39
C LYS A 195 -20.08 8.76 -4.53
N ASP A 196 -20.38 10.03 -4.77
CA ASP A 196 -21.32 10.45 -5.83
C ASP A 196 -20.75 10.10 -7.22
N GLU A 197 -19.47 10.31 -7.45
CA GLU A 197 -18.80 9.91 -8.68
C GLU A 197 -18.86 8.38 -8.89
N LEU A 198 -18.58 7.59 -7.86
CA LEU A 198 -18.61 6.13 -7.95
C LEU A 198 -20.05 5.58 -8.13
N LEU A 199 -21.06 6.23 -7.51
CA LEU A 199 -22.48 5.95 -7.76
C LEU A 199 -22.85 6.23 -9.22
N SER A 200 -22.42 7.37 -9.77
CA SER A 200 -22.65 7.73 -11.17
C SER A 200 -22.05 6.73 -12.15
N ARG A 201 -20.93 6.12 -11.79
CA ARG A 201 -20.29 5.03 -12.54
C ARG A 201 -20.97 3.68 -12.36
N GLY A 202 -22.02 3.60 -11.52
CA GLY A 202 -22.87 2.41 -11.34
C GLY A 202 -22.42 1.44 -10.25
N LEU A 203 -21.53 1.84 -9.34
CA LEU A 203 -21.36 1.11 -8.08
C LEU A 203 -22.57 1.34 -7.17
N LYS A 204 -22.86 0.36 -6.32
CA LYS A 204 -23.82 0.48 -5.22
C LYS A 204 -23.06 0.56 -3.90
N PHE A 205 -23.66 1.21 -2.90
CA PHE A 205 -23.06 1.34 -1.57
C PHE A 205 -24.03 0.94 -0.46
N LYS A 206 -23.54 0.21 0.52
CA LYS A 206 -24.13 0.05 1.84
C LYS A 206 -23.14 0.61 2.86
N MET A 207 -23.38 1.86 3.23
CA MET A 207 -22.58 2.58 4.21
C MET A 207 -23.10 2.34 5.63
N ASN A 208 -22.28 2.65 6.65
CA ASN A 208 -22.58 2.40 8.06
C ASN A 208 -23.00 0.93 8.33
N ALA A 209 -22.44 0.01 7.56
CA ALA A 209 -22.82 -1.39 7.59
C ALA A 209 -22.19 -2.14 8.76
N ASP A 210 -23.00 -2.84 9.53
CA ASP A 210 -22.59 -3.79 10.56
C ASP A 210 -22.68 -5.21 9.99
N THR A 211 -21.60 -5.66 9.33
CA THR A 211 -21.52 -6.97 8.69
C THR A 211 -21.46 -8.09 9.73
N GLN A 212 -22.45 -8.97 9.78
CA GLN A 212 -22.56 -10.02 10.79
C GLN A 212 -22.19 -11.41 10.26
N THR A 213 -22.69 -11.78 9.08
CA THR A 213 -22.57 -13.14 8.56
C THR A 213 -22.51 -13.15 7.04
N LEU A 214 -21.65 -14.00 6.49
CA LEU A 214 -21.72 -14.39 5.08
C LEU A 214 -22.60 -15.64 4.98
N VAL A 215 -23.69 -15.50 4.27
CA VAL A 215 -24.69 -16.57 4.10
C VAL A 215 -24.31 -17.40 2.90
N GLY A 216 -24.28 -18.72 3.06
CA GLY A 216 -23.94 -19.67 1.99
C GLY A 216 -25.07 -20.66 1.69
N ASP A 217 -24.96 -21.27 0.52
CA ASP A 217 -25.71 -22.43 0.09
C ASP A 217 -24.76 -23.39 -0.64
N ASN A 218 -24.75 -24.69 -0.23
CA ASN A 218 -23.85 -25.71 -0.74
C ASN A 218 -22.36 -25.27 -0.71
N ASP A 219 -21.90 -24.79 0.45
CA ASP A 219 -20.55 -24.31 0.72
C ASP A 219 -20.11 -23.07 -0.09
N ARG A 220 -21.01 -22.42 -0.86
CA ARG A 220 -20.73 -21.23 -1.65
C ARG A 220 -21.50 -20.02 -1.12
N VAL A 221 -20.84 -18.85 -1.11
CA VAL A 221 -21.46 -17.59 -0.67
C VAL A 221 -22.65 -17.20 -1.58
N ARG A 222 -23.73 -16.72 -0.95
CA ARG A 222 -24.95 -16.21 -1.61
C ARG A 222 -25.25 -14.76 -1.21
N GLY A 223 -24.63 -14.27 -0.19
CA GLY A 223 -24.83 -12.89 0.24
C GLY A 223 -24.35 -12.62 1.65
N ILE A 224 -24.69 -11.45 2.12
CA ILE A 224 -24.23 -10.87 3.37
C ILE A 224 -25.43 -10.40 4.19
N GLU A 225 -25.51 -10.84 5.42
CA GLU A 225 -26.49 -10.40 6.42
C GLU A 225 -25.86 -9.36 7.35
N PHE A 226 -26.63 -8.32 7.68
CA PHE A 226 -26.22 -7.19 8.51
C PHE A 226 -26.98 -7.16 9.84
N GLY A 227 -26.42 -6.45 10.83
CA GLY A 227 -27.00 -6.29 12.15
C GLY A 227 -28.38 -5.62 12.18
N ASP A 228 -28.74 -4.86 11.12
CA ASP A 228 -30.07 -4.28 10.93
C ASP A 228 -31.08 -5.26 10.31
N GLY A 229 -30.70 -6.52 10.08
CA GLY A 229 -31.52 -7.56 9.46
C GLY A 229 -31.63 -7.42 7.92
N SER A 230 -30.99 -6.44 7.30
CA SER A 230 -30.94 -6.33 5.85
C SER A 230 -29.97 -7.34 5.24
N PHE A 231 -30.16 -7.62 3.94
CA PHE A 231 -29.37 -8.60 3.19
C PHE A 231 -28.91 -8.01 1.85
N VAL A 232 -27.67 -8.30 1.47
CA VAL A 232 -27.12 -8.00 0.15
C VAL A 232 -26.73 -9.32 -0.53
N GLU A 233 -27.36 -9.60 -1.67
CA GLU A 233 -27.07 -10.78 -2.48
C GLU A 233 -25.71 -10.62 -3.19
N ALA A 234 -24.86 -11.65 -3.15
CA ALA A 234 -23.57 -11.69 -3.78
C ALA A 234 -23.12 -13.13 -4.06
N ASP A 235 -22.62 -13.39 -5.25
CA ASP A 235 -21.99 -14.64 -5.67
C ASP A 235 -20.48 -14.65 -5.40
N LEU A 236 -19.91 -13.45 -5.18
CA LEU A 236 -18.51 -13.17 -4.91
C LEU A 236 -18.40 -12.13 -3.81
N VAL A 237 -17.59 -12.38 -2.79
CA VAL A 237 -17.31 -11.42 -1.72
C VAL A 237 -15.82 -11.17 -1.63
N ILE A 238 -15.41 -9.91 -1.82
CA ILE A 238 -14.01 -9.48 -1.67
C ILE A 238 -13.83 -8.81 -0.31
N MET A 239 -12.91 -9.31 0.50
CA MET A 239 -12.53 -8.68 1.78
C MET A 239 -11.33 -7.75 1.59
N ALA A 240 -11.55 -6.44 1.68
CA ALA A 240 -10.56 -5.37 1.49
C ALA A 240 -10.53 -4.39 2.69
N ILE A 241 -10.52 -4.93 3.91
CA ILE A 241 -10.66 -4.18 5.17
C ILE A 241 -9.32 -3.89 5.88
N GLY A 242 -8.21 -4.12 5.21
CA GLY A 242 -6.86 -3.86 5.71
C GLY A 242 -5.93 -5.05 5.57
N ILE A 243 -4.74 -4.88 6.12
CA ILE A 243 -3.66 -5.86 6.05
C ILE A 243 -3.11 -6.19 7.43
N LYS A 244 -2.48 -7.35 7.54
CA LYS A 244 -1.76 -7.79 8.74
C LYS A 244 -0.32 -8.14 8.37
N PRO A 245 0.70 -7.54 9.01
CA PRO A 245 2.10 -7.87 8.78
C PRO A 245 2.39 -9.36 8.94
N ASN A 246 3.21 -9.93 8.05
CA ASN A 246 3.65 -11.33 8.14
C ASN A 246 4.87 -11.44 9.06
N ILE A 247 4.63 -11.74 10.32
CA ILE A 247 5.64 -11.76 11.38
C ILE A 247 5.95 -13.17 11.90
N GLU A 248 5.17 -14.17 11.50
CA GLU A 248 5.19 -15.52 12.09
C GLU A 248 6.57 -16.19 11.93
N LEU A 249 7.21 -16.01 10.77
CA LEU A 249 8.55 -16.52 10.52
C LEU A 249 9.60 -15.88 11.45
N ALA A 250 9.52 -14.56 11.65
CA ALA A 250 10.40 -13.83 12.55
C ALA A 250 10.16 -14.19 14.02
N GLN A 251 8.89 -14.32 14.44
CA GLN A 251 8.53 -14.75 15.78
C GLN A 251 9.03 -16.17 16.08
N SER A 252 8.86 -17.10 15.12
CA SER A 252 9.26 -18.49 15.30
C SER A 252 10.75 -18.68 15.53
N CYS A 253 11.58 -17.77 15.00
CA CYS A 253 13.03 -17.77 15.23
C CYS A 253 13.47 -16.88 16.41
N GLY A 254 12.52 -16.31 17.18
CA GLY A 254 12.75 -15.52 18.39
C GLY A 254 13.16 -14.06 18.13
N LEU A 255 12.85 -13.48 16.97
CA LEU A 255 12.99 -12.03 16.75
C LEU A 255 11.87 -11.28 17.49
N LEU A 256 12.16 -10.05 17.90
CA LEU A 256 11.19 -9.19 18.58
C LEU A 256 10.12 -8.72 17.56
N CYS A 257 8.86 -9.00 17.87
CA CYS A 257 7.72 -8.60 17.07
C CYS A 257 6.58 -8.13 17.99
N GLU A 258 5.88 -7.11 17.56
CA GLU A 258 4.59 -6.68 18.12
C GLU A 258 3.54 -6.71 16.99
N ARG A 259 3.11 -5.56 16.47
CA ARG A 259 2.27 -5.48 15.26
C ARG A 259 3.06 -5.79 13.98
N GLY A 260 4.37 -5.58 13.99
CA GLY A 260 5.34 -5.86 12.95
C GLY A 260 6.66 -6.36 13.56
N ILE A 261 7.63 -6.70 12.73
CA ILE A 261 9.01 -7.03 13.14
C ILE A 261 9.67 -5.74 13.60
N ILE A 262 10.15 -5.68 14.85
CA ILE A 262 10.75 -4.47 15.41
C ILE A 262 12.14 -4.24 14.81
N VAL A 263 12.35 -3.06 14.24
CA VAL A 263 13.60 -2.64 13.62
C VAL A 263 14.09 -1.29 14.14
N SER A 264 15.40 -1.06 14.06
CA SER A 264 16.06 0.21 14.33
C SER A 264 15.93 1.19 13.15
N ASP A 265 16.50 2.39 13.28
CA ASP A 265 16.55 3.39 12.19
C ASP A 265 17.38 2.94 10.99
N THR A 266 18.23 1.90 11.14
CA THR A 266 18.96 1.27 10.04
C THR A 266 18.26 0.02 9.48
N LEU A 267 17.02 -0.21 9.89
CA LEU A 267 16.19 -1.39 9.53
C LEU A 267 16.79 -2.73 10.01
N GLN A 268 17.71 -2.68 10.98
CA GLN A 268 18.28 -3.85 11.62
C GLN A 268 17.39 -4.30 12.77
N THR A 269 17.20 -5.61 12.91
CA THR A 269 16.60 -6.22 14.10
C THR A 269 17.59 -6.21 15.26
N TYR A 270 17.21 -6.72 16.44
CA TYR A 270 18.19 -6.87 17.52
C TYR A 270 19.29 -7.91 17.21
N ASP A 271 19.07 -8.81 16.23
CA ASP A 271 20.11 -9.69 15.71
C ASP A 271 20.95 -8.94 14.67
N PRO A 272 22.25 -8.75 14.90
CA PRO A 272 23.09 -7.92 14.03
C PRO A 272 23.29 -8.48 12.61
N SER A 273 22.89 -9.72 12.37
CA SER A 273 22.94 -10.35 11.04
C SER A 273 21.62 -10.29 10.28
N ILE A 274 20.53 -9.82 10.93
CA ILE A 274 19.17 -9.87 10.39
C ILE A 274 18.56 -8.47 10.33
N TYR A 275 18.08 -8.14 9.15
CA TYR A 275 17.36 -6.91 8.81
C TYR A 275 15.93 -7.23 8.38
N ALA A 276 15.06 -6.25 8.44
CA ALA A 276 13.71 -6.38 7.85
C ALA A 276 13.26 -5.06 7.25
N LEU A 277 12.45 -5.12 6.19
CA LEU A 277 11.84 -3.96 5.54
C LEU A 277 10.49 -4.30 4.92
N GLY A 278 9.73 -3.28 4.60
CA GLY A 278 8.44 -3.45 3.95
C GLY A 278 7.27 -3.45 4.93
N GLU A 279 6.16 -4.03 4.53
CA GLU A 279 4.94 -4.04 5.33
C GLU A 279 5.00 -5.00 6.53
N CYS A 280 6.03 -5.86 6.61
CA CYS A 280 6.21 -6.76 7.74
C CYS A 280 6.84 -6.11 8.97
N ILE A 281 7.38 -4.89 8.87
CA ILE A 281 8.10 -4.25 9.97
C ILE A 281 7.22 -3.35 10.83
N GLN A 282 7.75 -3.08 12.03
CA GLN A 282 7.34 -1.99 12.91
C GLN A 282 8.56 -1.13 13.25
N HIS A 283 8.47 0.18 12.93
CA HIS A 283 9.51 1.14 13.22
C HIS A 283 8.95 2.25 14.10
N ARG A 284 9.54 2.48 15.28
CA ARG A 284 9.11 3.48 16.27
C ARG A 284 7.61 3.45 16.60
N GLY A 285 6.99 2.26 16.56
CA GLY A 285 5.55 2.06 16.80
C GLY A 285 4.68 2.03 15.55
N ASP A 286 5.17 2.50 14.40
CA ASP A 286 4.41 2.56 13.15
C ASP A 286 4.53 1.27 12.33
N THR A 287 3.47 0.94 11.62
CA THR A 287 3.39 -0.11 10.59
C THR A 287 3.01 0.51 9.24
N PHE A 288 3.33 -0.15 8.15
CA PHE A 288 3.27 0.42 6.80
C PHE A 288 2.30 -0.35 5.91
N GLY A 289 1.63 0.35 5.00
CA GLY A 289 0.68 -0.23 4.03
C GLY A 289 0.68 0.51 2.69
N LEU A 290 1.59 1.47 2.50
CA LEU A 290 1.80 2.19 1.24
C LEU A 290 3.21 1.93 0.72
N VAL A 291 3.40 2.02 -0.59
CA VAL A 291 4.67 1.63 -1.24
C VAL A 291 5.79 2.66 -1.04
N ALA A 292 5.48 3.96 -0.98
CA ALA A 292 6.51 5.00 -0.90
C ALA A 292 7.43 4.83 0.33
N PRO A 293 6.93 4.62 1.56
CA PRO A 293 7.78 4.33 2.72
C PRO A 293 8.69 3.10 2.53
N LEU A 294 8.20 2.06 1.84
CA LEU A 294 8.97 0.84 1.58
C LEU A 294 10.17 1.11 0.68
N TYR A 295 10.05 2.02 -0.27
CA TYR A 295 11.13 2.43 -1.15
C TYR A 295 12.19 3.24 -0.42
N ASP A 296 11.79 4.11 0.51
CA ASP A 296 12.73 4.84 1.35
C ASP A 296 13.44 3.93 2.34
N GLN A 297 12.75 2.94 2.91
CA GLN A 297 13.36 1.87 3.69
C GLN A 297 14.41 1.11 2.87
N ALA A 298 14.11 0.77 1.60
CA ALA A 298 15.04 0.06 0.73
C ALA A 298 16.34 0.85 0.48
N LYS A 299 16.24 2.16 0.25
CA LYS A 299 17.40 3.05 0.10
C LYS A 299 18.28 3.09 1.36
N VAL A 300 17.64 3.24 2.52
CA VAL A 300 18.35 3.27 3.82
C VAL A 300 19.04 1.93 4.07
N LEU A 301 18.34 0.80 3.86
CA LEU A 301 18.91 -0.51 4.06
C LEU A 301 20.07 -0.81 3.09
N ALA A 302 19.93 -0.43 1.83
CA ALA A 302 21.00 -0.57 0.84
C ALA A 302 22.25 0.24 1.23
N ASN A 303 22.06 1.48 1.71
CA ASN A 303 23.16 2.30 2.23
C ASN A 303 23.86 1.63 3.41
N HIS A 304 23.12 1.03 4.34
CA HIS A 304 23.70 0.32 5.48
C HIS A 304 24.41 -0.98 5.03
N LEU A 305 23.81 -1.78 4.15
CA LEU A 305 24.40 -3.01 3.64
C LEU A 305 25.62 -2.77 2.74
N SER A 306 25.72 -1.62 2.08
CA SER A 306 26.92 -1.21 1.32
C SER A 306 28.07 -0.68 2.21
N GLU A 307 27.91 -0.77 3.53
CA GLU A 307 28.89 -0.33 4.54
C GLU A 307 29.14 1.20 4.57
N HIS A 308 28.32 2.00 3.90
CA HIS A 308 28.36 3.45 4.03
C HIS A 308 27.78 3.94 5.36
N GLY A 309 26.73 3.26 5.87
CA GLY A 309 26.27 3.27 7.26
C GLY A 309 25.77 4.60 7.85
N VAL A 310 25.49 5.62 6.99
CA VAL A 310 25.14 6.98 7.47
C VAL A 310 23.64 7.28 7.37
N ALA A 311 22.90 6.57 6.51
CA ALA A 311 21.48 6.80 6.32
C ALA A 311 20.66 6.23 7.49
N GLN A 312 19.63 6.99 7.89
CA GLN A 312 18.67 6.57 8.90
C GLN A 312 17.26 6.76 8.35
N TYR A 313 16.41 5.75 8.58
CA TYR A 313 15.01 5.82 8.21
C TYR A 313 14.23 6.69 9.18
N GLN A 314 13.43 7.57 8.62
CA GLN A 314 12.46 8.39 9.36
C GLN A 314 11.10 8.23 8.71
N THR A 315 10.07 7.99 9.52
CA THR A 315 8.69 7.96 9.03
C THR A 315 8.24 9.39 8.73
N LEU A 316 7.92 9.64 7.45
CA LEU A 316 7.34 10.89 6.98
C LEU A 316 5.87 10.69 6.61
N PRO A 317 5.03 11.73 6.68
CA PRO A 317 3.67 11.68 6.17
C PRO A 317 3.66 11.26 4.71
N THR A 318 2.86 10.24 4.38
CA THR A 318 2.81 9.71 3.02
C THR A 318 1.54 10.16 2.33
N ALA A 319 1.69 10.77 1.16
CA ALA A 319 0.57 11.17 0.33
C ALA A 319 -0.23 9.97 -0.18
N THR A 320 -1.55 10.09 -0.18
CA THR A 320 -2.49 9.10 -0.68
C THR A 320 -2.99 9.47 -2.07
N LYS A 321 -3.05 8.48 -2.97
CA LYS A 321 -3.66 8.58 -4.30
C LYS A 321 -4.49 7.33 -4.57
N LEU A 322 -5.69 7.49 -5.14
CA LEU A 322 -6.52 6.39 -5.60
C LEU A 322 -6.18 6.05 -7.06
N LYS A 323 -6.17 4.75 -7.38
CA LYS A 323 -5.89 4.25 -8.74
C LYS A 323 -7.16 3.74 -9.43
N VAL A 324 -8.14 4.62 -9.53
CA VAL A 324 -9.31 4.42 -10.37
C VAL A 324 -9.24 5.41 -11.52
N THR A 325 -9.26 4.91 -12.75
CA THR A 325 -9.14 5.72 -13.96
C THR A 325 -10.15 6.85 -13.98
N GLY A 326 -9.68 8.08 -14.18
CA GLY A 326 -10.51 9.29 -14.23
C GLY A 326 -10.96 9.83 -12.86
N ILE A 327 -10.50 9.28 -11.73
CA ILE A 327 -10.70 9.85 -10.41
C ILE A 327 -9.38 10.40 -9.91
N HIS A 328 -9.34 11.71 -9.67
CA HIS A 328 -8.18 12.43 -9.20
C HIS A 328 -8.39 12.88 -7.76
N LEU A 329 -7.66 12.27 -6.83
CA LEU A 329 -7.64 12.68 -5.44
C LEU A 329 -6.21 12.61 -4.87
N PHE A 330 -5.98 13.47 -3.90
CA PHE A 330 -4.72 13.57 -3.18
C PHE A 330 -5.02 13.96 -1.74
N SER A 331 -4.36 13.33 -0.79
CA SER A 331 -4.37 13.79 0.59
C SER A 331 -3.02 13.54 1.25
N VAL A 332 -2.66 14.43 2.18
CA VAL A 332 -1.39 14.34 2.92
C VAL A 332 -1.52 15.03 4.27
N GLY A 333 -0.78 14.52 5.27
CA GLY A 333 -0.69 15.11 6.61
C GLY A 333 -2.00 15.01 7.39
N ASP A 334 -2.15 15.92 8.37
CA ASP A 334 -3.36 16.05 9.16
C ASP A 334 -4.39 16.94 8.42
N PHE A 335 -5.16 16.34 7.54
CA PHE A 335 -6.19 17.00 6.74
C PHE A 335 -7.52 17.18 7.48
N ILE A 336 -7.68 16.61 8.67
CA ILE A 336 -8.85 16.85 9.52
C ILE A 336 -8.66 18.14 10.28
N GLY A 337 -7.54 18.27 11.01
CA GLY A 337 -7.23 19.40 11.87
C GLY A 337 -7.98 19.37 13.22
N ASP A 338 -7.68 20.33 14.05
CA ASP A 338 -8.29 20.57 15.36
C ASP A 338 -8.75 22.06 15.50
N ASP A 339 -9.25 22.44 16.66
CA ASP A 339 -9.76 23.79 16.94
C ASP A 339 -8.67 24.88 16.83
N ASP A 340 -7.38 24.52 16.91
CA ASP A 340 -6.25 25.44 16.76
C ASP A 340 -5.81 25.59 15.29
N CYS A 341 -6.46 24.88 14.37
CA CYS A 341 -6.16 24.91 12.95
C CYS A 341 -7.03 25.93 12.21
N GLU A 342 -6.45 26.50 11.18
CA GLU A 342 -7.16 27.32 10.21
C GLU A 342 -7.38 26.50 8.94
N PHE A 343 -8.54 26.68 8.30
CA PHE A 343 -8.93 25.98 7.10
C PHE A 343 -9.05 26.96 5.93
N LEU A 344 -8.32 26.69 4.86
CA LEU A 344 -8.56 27.31 3.56
C LEU A 344 -9.31 26.31 2.70
N ILE A 345 -10.48 26.70 2.19
CA ILE A 345 -11.35 25.80 1.43
C ILE A 345 -11.72 26.47 0.11
N TYR A 346 -11.55 25.70 -0.98
CA TYR A 346 -12.12 26.00 -2.29
C TYR A 346 -13.03 24.85 -2.72
N ARG A 347 -14.26 25.18 -3.12
CA ARG A 347 -15.25 24.19 -3.56
C ARG A 347 -15.98 24.70 -4.78
N ASP A 348 -16.03 23.87 -5.82
CA ASP A 348 -16.83 24.06 -7.04
C ASP A 348 -17.55 22.76 -7.36
N ASP A 349 -18.83 22.68 -6.96
CA ASP A 349 -19.67 21.50 -7.17
C ASP A 349 -19.92 21.23 -8.64
N SER A 350 -19.97 22.29 -9.47
CA SER A 350 -20.24 22.15 -10.90
C SER A 350 -19.06 21.56 -11.68
N ALA A 351 -17.84 21.88 -11.23
CA ALA A 351 -16.62 21.36 -11.81
C ALA A 351 -16.13 20.06 -11.12
N GLY A 352 -16.77 19.63 -10.04
CA GLY A 352 -16.31 18.51 -9.23
C GLY A 352 -14.97 18.75 -8.58
N ILE A 353 -14.70 19.99 -8.12
CA ILE A 353 -13.42 20.38 -7.52
C ILE A 353 -13.59 20.70 -6.05
N TYR A 354 -12.76 20.10 -5.22
CA TYR A 354 -12.63 20.43 -3.82
C TYR A 354 -11.16 20.48 -3.40
N LYS A 355 -10.78 21.53 -2.69
CA LYS A 355 -9.46 21.71 -2.09
C LYS A 355 -9.63 22.19 -0.65
N LYS A 356 -8.97 21.52 0.28
CA LYS A 356 -8.87 21.94 1.68
C LYS A 356 -7.40 21.93 2.10
N LEU A 357 -6.92 23.04 2.62
CA LEU A 357 -5.62 23.16 3.25
C LEU A 357 -5.84 23.40 4.74
N VAL A 358 -5.16 22.63 5.57
CA VAL A 358 -5.18 22.77 7.03
C VAL A 358 -3.88 23.44 7.44
N LEU A 359 -3.99 24.60 8.08
CA LEU A 359 -2.85 25.39 8.52
C LEU A 359 -2.77 25.40 10.05
N LYS A 360 -1.57 25.23 10.59
CA LYS A 360 -1.26 25.34 12.01
C LYS A 360 0.04 26.10 12.21
N ASN A 361 0.04 27.16 13.01
CA ASN A 361 1.22 28.00 13.26
C ASN A 361 1.88 28.50 11.95
N ASN A 362 1.08 29.05 11.03
CA ASN A 362 1.51 29.51 9.70
C ASN A 362 2.22 28.47 8.83
N ARG A 363 2.01 27.17 9.08
CA ARG A 363 2.55 26.07 8.28
C ARG A 363 1.44 25.16 7.81
N LEU A 364 1.69 24.46 6.69
CA LEU A 364 0.77 23.44 6.25
C LEU A 364 0.86 22.24 7.19
N ALA A 365 -0.29 21.83 7.74
CA ALA A 365 -0.44 20.62 8.56
C ALA A 365 -0.99 19.45 7.72
N GLY A 366 -1.87 19.75 6.75
CA GLY A 366 -2.42 18.75 5.85
C GLY A 366 -3.17 19.37 4.68
N ALA A 367 -3.45 18.51 3.67
CA ALA A 367 -4.19 18.90 2.48
C ALA A 367 -5.07 17.78 1.96
N VAL A 368 -6.25 18.14 1.45
CA VAL A 368 -7.12 17.26 0.63
C VAL A 368 -7.42 17.97 -0.68
N LEU A 369 -7.23 17.27 -1.79
CA LEU A 369 -7.56 17.73 -3.14
C LEU A 369 -8.42 16.67 -3.81
N TYR A 370 -9.50 17.10 -4.44
CA TYR A 370 -10.35 16.28 -5.29
C TYR A 370 -10.61 17.00 -6.63
N GLY A 371 -10.56 16.28 -7.72
CA GLY A 371 -10.72 16.80 -9.09
C GLY A 371 -9.45 17.47 -9.62
N ALA A 372 -8.98 18.54 -9.00
CA ALA A 372 -7.74 19.26 -9.39
C ALA A 372 -6.61 18.96 -8.39
N THR A 373 -5.72 18.03 -8.74
CA THR A 373 -4.68 17.48 -7.84
C THR A 373 -3.25 17.81 -8.26
N GLU A 374 -3.06 18.64 -9.26
CA GLU A 374 -1.76 18.96 -9.87
C GLU A 374 -0.77 19.53 -8.86
N GLU A 375 -1.28 20.33 -7.90
CA GLU A 375 -0.48 20.97 -6.87
C GLU A 375 -0.15 20.06 -5.66
N GLY A 376 -0.58 18.81 -5.68
CA GLY A 376 -0.37 17.86 -4.58
C GLY A 376 1.11 17.70 -4.21
N ALA A 377 2.02 17.68 -5.20
CA ALA A 377 3.46 17.59 -4.95
C ALA A 377 3.99 18.85 -4.24
N PHE A 378 3.49 20.03 -4.59
CA PHE A 378 3.85 21.29 -3.93
C PHE A 378 3.40 21.30 -2.48
N TYR A 379 2.17 20.88 -2.19
CA TYR A 379 1.70 20.81 -0.81
C TYR A 379 2.46 19.79 0.03
N ASN A 380 2.82 18.64 -0.55
CA ASN A 380 3.69 17.68 0.14
C ASN A 380 5.06 18.30 0.49
N GLU A 381 5.67 19.03 -0.43
CA GLU A 381 6.94 19.71 -0.22
C GLU A 381 6.84 20.79 0.89
N LEU A 382 5.77 21.59 0.91
CA LEU A 382 5.54 22.57 1.97
C LEU A 382 5.42 21.91 3.35
N LEU A 383 4.77 20.76 3.42
CA LEU A 383 4.59 19.98 4.63
C LEU A 383 5.92 19.36 5.10
N ASP A 384 6.65 18.71 4.22
CA ASP A 384 7.93 18.04 4.53
C ASP A 384 8.99 19.04 5.00
N ASN A 385 9.07 20.20 4.34
CA ASN A 385 10.00 21.28 4.65
C ASN A 385 9.53 22.16 5.83
N LYS A 386 8.30 21.96 6.31
CA LYS A 386 7.67 22.80 7.36
C LYS A 386 7.77 24.29 7.03
N THR A 387 7.53 24.63 5.76
CA THR A 387 7.68 25.98 5.22
C THR A 387 6.76 26.95 5.95
N ASP A 388 7.30 28.11 6.36
CA ASP A 388 6.50 29.22 6.88
C ASP A 388 5.74 29.88 5.74
N LEU A 389 4.42 30.00 5.88
CA LEU A 389 3.52 30.48 4.83
C LEU A 389 3.16 31.97 4.95
N VAL A 390 3.70 32.71 5.92
CA VAL A 390 3.31 34.13 6.19
C VAL A 390 3.28 34.96 4.92
N ASP A 391 4.34 34.89 4.09
CA ASP A 391 4.49 35.72 2.88
C ASP A 391 3.68 35.22 1.67
N ILE A 392 3.35 33.95 1.64
CA ILE A 392 2.66 33.28 0.49
C ILE A 392 1.24 32.85 0.80
N ARG A 393 0.79 33.04 2.04
CA ARG A 393 -0.52 32.56 2.52
C ARG A 393 -1.71 32.96 1.65
N PRO A 394 -1.84 34.20 1.14
CA PRO A 394 -2.96 34.56 0.27
C PRO A 394 -2.99 33.81 -1.06
N PHE A 395 -1.87 33.24 -1.46
CA PHE A 395 -1.66 32.60 -2.77
C PHE A 395 -1.57 31.08 -2.68
N VAL A 396 -1.34 30.50 -1.49
CA VAL A 396 -1.05 29.08 -1.31
C VAL A 396 -2.16 28.16 -1.87
N MET A 397 -3.43 28.59 -1.79
CA MET A 397 -4.58 27.85 -2.34
C MET A 397 -4.50 27.70 -3.87
N PHE A 398 -3.83 28.65 -4.56
CA PHE A 398 -3.75 28.71 -6.02
C PHE A 398 -2.49 28.02 -6.58
N GLY A 399 -1.65 27.48 -5.71
CA GLY A 399 -0.52 26.63 -6.10
C GLY A 399 0.83 27.30 -6.19
N ARG A 400 1.81 26.53 -6.65
CA ARG A 400 3.24 26.88 -6.67
C ARG A 400 3.55 28.18 -7.40
N ALA A 401 3.04 28.31 -8.62
CA ALA A 401 3.43 29.42 -9.49
C ALA A 401 3.13 30.81 -8.88
N LEU A 402 1.96 30.97 -8.24
CA LEU A 402 1.60 32.24 -7.60
C LEU A 402 2.38 32.47 -6.31
N CYS A 403 2.72 31.42 -5.56
CA CYS A 403 3.57 31.55 -4.38
C CYS A 403 5.00 31.97 -4.74
N GLU A 404 5.59 31.38 -5.78
CA GLU A 404 6.95 31.72 -6.26
C GLU A 404 7.01 33.14 -6.82
N ASN A 405 6.00 33.59 -7.59
CA ASN A 405 5.89 34.96 -8.05
C ASN A 405 5.87 35.95 -6.89
N ARG A 406 5.12 35.65 -5.83
CA ARG A 406 5.07 36.52 -4.65
C ARG A 406 6.41 36.63 -3.93
N LEU A 407 7.12 35.50 -3.76
CA LEU A 407 8.46 35.50 -3.15
C LEU A 407 9.48 36.30 -3.98
N ALA A 408 9.39 36.21 -5.32
CA ALA A 408 10.23 36.98 -6.22
C ALA A 408 9.96 38.51 -6.10
N GLU A 409 8.68 38.93 -6.00
CA GLU A 409 8.32 40.33 -5.75
C GLU A 409 8.89 40.85 -4.41
N LEU A 410 8.80 40.04 -3.35
CA LEU A 410 9.33 40.46 -2.02
C LEU A 410 10.86 40.57 -2.03
N SER A 411 11.58 39.75 -2.79
CA SER A 411 13.04 39.84 -2.91
C SER A 411 13.48 41.11 -3.64
N THR A 412 12.71 41.57 -4.66
CA THR A 412 13.02 42.80 -5.40
C THR A 412 12.69 44.09 -4.65
N VAL A 413 11.83 44.05 -3.61
CA VAL A 413 11.48 45.21 -2.78
C VAL A 413 12.51 45.43 -1.66
N ASN A 414 13.27 44.40 -1.31
CA ASN A 414 14.29 44.45 -0.23
C ASN A 414 15.72 44.73 -0.76
N GLU A 415 15.92 44.87 -2.07
CA GLU A 415 17.09 45.44 -2.73
C GLU A 415 16.90 46.96 -2.99
#